data_c8fae8e867a6ac65f100828325106234
#
_entry.id   c8fae8e867a6ac65f100828325106234
#
_cell.length_a   1.000
_cell.length_b   1.000
_cell.length_c   1.000
_cell.angle_alpha   90.00
_cell.angle_beta   90.00
_cell.angle_gamma   90.00
#
_symmetry.space_group_name_H-M   'P 1'
#
loop_
_entity.id
_entity.type
_entity.pdbx_description
1 polymer ?
#
loop_
_entity_poly.entity_id
_entity_poly.type
_entity_poly.pdbx_seq_one_letter_code
_entity_poly.pdbx_strand_id
1 'polypeptide(L)'
;MEGHLVPDHPLQLPHPVHAVDLVAADHLVALGQLSAPVTVRLGHQQNPRAELFDLIESTLVALRPSSGGYRVLPVAKATILAVDDDPSVSQAVARDLRRRYGADYRIARAASGQEALEALNQLAVRGRPVALIASDQRMPRMTGIEFLEEARRVVPDAKLVLLTAYADTEAAISAINDIGLDHYLLKPWDPPDERLYPVIDDLLFDWKQDHGDEVVDVRVIGHRWSERSHEVKTFLARNHVPYLWLDVERDAEAHRLRDLVGASADDLPLVLLADREALRSPTPRVVADALGLRTVAQQPLYDLCIVGGGPAGLAAAVYGASEGLQTVVVEREAPGGQAGQSARIENYLGFPSGLSGADLTQRAVAQCRRFGAEMVLAAEVAGLETRGPVRAVRFADGSSLEAKTVVVATGVSYRRLEAPGVDELAGRGVYYGASAGDARQCAGDVVYVVGAANSAGQAALNMAEFASRVTLLVRGDSLERSMSRYLIDRIEKADNVDVRLNVEIAEGRGDDHLESLVLADRVEGTKEEVNSNWLFIFIGASPFTDWLGPDVARDDHGFILTGQDILTLDRSQWPLSRSPFLLETSLPGVFAAGDVRLESMKRVASAVGEGAMSVYLVHRYLTTV
;
A
#
# COMPACT_ATOMS: atom_id res chain seq x y z
N MET A 1 68.75 -13.64 -19.52
CA MET A 1 69.29 -12.94 -20.70
C MET A 1 68.18 -12.03 -21.14
N GLU A 2 68.33 -10.84 -20.73
CA GLU A 2 68.55 -9.62 -21.53
C GLU A 2 67.31 -9.26 -22.34
N GLY A 3 66.65 -8.16 -22.26
CA GLY A 3 67.10 -6.86 -21.74
C GLY A 3 66.56 -5.79 -22.66
N HIS A 4 66.18 -4.64 -22.10
CA HIS A 4 66.11 -3.32 -22.71
C HIS A 4 64.85 -2.97 -23.54
N LEU A 5 64.29 -1.81 -23.49
CA LEU A 5 64.42 -0.52 -22.75
C LEU A 5 63.24 0.35 -23.20
N VAL A 6 62.74 1.15 -22.29
CA VAL A 6 61.82 2.30 -22.48
C VAL A 6 62.55 3.40 -23.25
N PRO A 7 61.88 4.25 -24.02
CA PRO A 7 61.82 5.63 -23.53
C PRO A 7 60.45 6.34 -23.62
N ASP A 8 60.25 7.16 -22.60
CA ASP A 8 59.27 8.22 -22.47
C ASP A 8 59.29 9.25 -23.64
N HIS A 9 58.11 9.72 -24.02
CA HIS A 9 57.85 11.15 -24.12
C HIS A 9 56.35 11.43 -24.37
N PRO A 10 55.76 12.50 -23.80
CA PRO A 10 54.33 12.76 -23.80
C PRO A 10 53.89 13.52 -25.03
N LEU A 11 52.81 13.04 -25.66
CA LEU A 11 52.06 13.84 -26.64
C LEU A 11 50.78 14.38 -25.97
N GLN A 12 50.79 15.69 -25.78
CA GLN A 12 49.61 16.50 -25.50
C GLN A 12 48.58 16.30 -26.61
N LEU A 13 47.37 15.84 -26.22
CA LEU A 13 46.19 15.93 -27.09
C LEU A 13 45.29 17.07 -26.61
N PRO A 14 44.75 17.88 -27.55
CA PRO A 14 43.91 19.02 -27.21
C PRO A 14 42.51 18.54 -26.77
N HIS A 15 41.93 19.28 -25.84
CA HIS A 15 40.55 19.09 -25.36
C HIS A 15 39.53 19.13 -26.51
N PRO A 16 38.58 18.19 -26.59
CA PRO A 16 37.37 18.41 -27.37
C PRO A 16 36.34 19.11 -26.48
N VAL A 17 36.04 20.33 -26.82
CA VAL A 17 34.86 21.04 -26.34
C VAL A 17 33.80 20.86 -27.41
N HIS A 18 32.57 20.53 -26.96
CA HIS A 18 31.30 20.67 -27.66
C HIS A 18 30.86 19.62 -28.70
N ALA A 19 30.05 18.69 -28.25
CA ALA A 19 29.11 17.95 -29.09
C ALA A 19 27.90 17.38 -28.27
N VAL A 20 27.23 18.21 -27.46
CA VAL A 20 26.02 17.75 -26.73
C VAL A 20 24.80 18.67 -26.90
N ASP A 21 24.96 19.86 -27.49
CA ASP A 21 23.90 20.89 -27.46
C ASP A 21 23.07 21.05 -28.75
N LEU A 22 23.12 20.11 -29.69
CA LEU A 22 22.38 20.24 -30.97
C LEU A 22 21.18 19.30 -31.13
N VAL A 23 20.99 18.32 -30.22
CA VAL A 23 19.93 17.30 -30.40
C VAL A 23 18.56 17.77 -29.90
N ALA A 24 18.51 18.75 -29.01
CA ALA A 24 17.23 19.26 -28.47
C ALA A 24 16.50 20.24 -29.41
N ALA A 25 17.23 21.00 -30.26
CA ALA A 25 16.63 21.97 -31.17
C ALA A 25 15.99 21.30 -32.40
N ASP A 26 16.59 20.24 -32.91
CA ASP A 26 16.08 19.53 -34.10
C ASP A 26 14.80 18.74 -33.83
N HIS A 27 14.56 18.33 -32.58
CA HIS A 27 13.33 17.60 -32.21
C HIS A 27 12.09 18.50 -32.18
N LEU A 28 12.24 19.78 -31.88
CA LEU A 28 11.12 20.76 -31.83
C LEU A 28 10.69 21.25 -33.22
N VAL A 29 11.61 21.26 -34.17
CA VAL A 29 11.32 21.59 -35.58
C VAL A 29 10.56 20.43 -36.27
N ALA A 30 10.85 19.20 -35.90
CA ALA A 30 10.18 18.01 -36.43
C ALA A 30 8.71 17.88 -35.99
N LEU A 31 8.30 18.59 -34.92
CA LEU A 31 6.93 18.57 -34.41
C LEU A 31 6.03 19.68 -34.96
N GLY A 32 6.52 20.52 -35.89
CA GLY A 32 5.72 21.55 -36.58
C GLY A 32 5.23 22.70 -35.68
N GLN A 33 5.85 22.92 -34.54
CA GLN A 33 5.39 23.90 -33.54
C GLN A 33 6.08 25.25 -33.57
N LEU A 34 7.09 25.44 -34.44
CA LEU A 34 7.78 26.74 -34.62
C LEU A 34 7.94 27.08 -36.10
N SER A 35 7.50 28.27 -36.50
CA SER A 35 7.52 28.74 -37.90
C SER A 35 8.73 29.57 -38.28
N ALA A 36 9.73 29.76 -37.40
CA ALA A 36 10.99 30.45 -37.73
C ALA A 36 12.11 30.16 -36.71
N PRO A 37 13.39 30.19 -37.07
CA PRO A 37 14.49 29.97 -36.12
C PRO A 37 14.67 31.19 -35.20
N VAL A 38 14.69 30.94 -33.89
CA VAL A 38 14.96 31.94 -32.87
C VAL A 38 16.47 32.01 -32.62
N THR A 39 17.08 33.16 -32.90
CA THR A 39 18.48 33.40 -32.61
C THR A 39 18.64 34.07 -31.25
N VAL A 40 19.19 33.35 -30.28
CA VAL A 40 19.46 33.85 -28.92
C VAL A 40 20.90 34.35 -28.83
N ARG A 41 21.11 35.63 -28.49
CA ARG A 41 22.43 36.16 -28.13
C ARG A 41 22.64 35.99 -26.63
N LEU A 42 23.58 35.14 -26.23
CA LEU A 42 24.00 34.96 -24.85
C LEU A 42 24.98 36.07 -24.44
N GLY A 43 24.65 36.80 -23.40
CA GLY A 43 25.54 37.75 -22.74
C GLY A 43 26.58 37.03 -21.87
N HIS A 44 27.81 37.55 -21.90
CA HIS A 44 28.90 37.03 -21.05
C HIS A 44 28.65 37.40 -19.59
N GLN A 45 28.17 36.46 -18.74
CA GLN A 45 28.62 36.24 -17.37
C GLN A 45 27.73 35.23 -16.62
N GLN A 46 28.38 34.21 -16.07
CA GLN A 46 27.92 33.25 -15.03
C GLN A 46 26.73 32.32 -15.36
N ASN A 47 27.08 31.07 -15.68
CA ASN A 47 26.26 29.89 -15.72
C ASN A 47 25.11 29.83 -16.77
N PRO A 48 25.43 29.52 -18.03
CA PRO A 48 24.45 29.50 -19.13
C PRO A 48 23.36 28.39 -18.98
N ARG A 49 23.53 27.41 -18.09
CA ARG A 49 22.54 26.36 -17.87
C ARG A 49 21.34 26.82 -17.04
N ALA A 50 21.54 27.73 -16.10
CA ALA A 50 20.44 28.28 -15.30
C ALA A 50 19.54 29.21 -16.11
N GLU A 51 20.13 30.07 -16.95
CA GLU A 51 19.36 30.95 -17.82
C GLU A 51 18.58 30.23 -18.92
N LEU A 52 19.13 29.10 -19.43
CA LEU A 52 18.42 28.29 -20.43
C LEU A 52 17.21 27.56 -19.82
N PHE A 53 17.31 27.10 -18.56
CA PHE A 53 16.19 26.48 -17.83
C PHE A 53 15.11 27.50 -17.54
N ASP A 54 15.45 28.68 -17.06
CA ASP A 54 14.47 29.75 -16.79
C ASP A 54 13.80 30.25 -18.09
N LEU A 55 14.53 30.26 -19.22
CA LEU A 55 13.99 30.63 -20.52
C LEU A 55 13.04 29.55 -21.07
N ILE A 56 13.35 28.27 -20.87
CA ILE A 56 12.48 27.15 -21.25
C ILE A 56 11.21 27.14 -20.39
N GLU A 57 11.31 27.35 -19.08
CA GLU A 57 10.14 27.46 -18.22
C GLU A 57 9.26 28.66 -18.57
N SER A 58 9.87 29.85 -18.81
CA SER A 58 9.11 31.05 -19.19
C SER A 58 8.46 30.93 -20.58
N THR A 59 9.09 30.20 -21.52
CA THR A 59 8.54 29.97 -22.86
C THR A 59 7.42 28.92 -22.86
N LEU A 60 7.51 27.89 -22.03
CA LEU A 60 6.44 26.90 -21.85
C LEU A 60 5.20 27.49 -21.15
N VAL A 61 5.38 28.47 -20.26
CA VAL A 61 4.28 29.20 -19.62
C VAL A 61 3.58 30.16 -20.61
N ALA A 62 4.31 30.70 -21.62
CA ALA A 62 3.76 31.59 -22.62
C ALA A 62 2.99 30.88 -23.75
N LEU A 63 3.10 29.57 -23.90
CA LEU A 63 2.46 28.78 -24.97
C LEU A 63 1.15 28.08 -24.54
N ARG A 64 0.59 28.39 -23.38
CA ARG A 64 -0.74 27.88 -22.98
C ARG A 64 -1.85 28.75 -23.60
N PRO A 65 -2.84 28.14 -24.29
CA PRO A 65 -3.92 28.90 -24.87
C PRO A 65 -4.81 29.49 -23.75
N SER A 66 -5.16 30.77 -23.93
CA SER A 66 -6.11 31.51 -23.09
C SER A 66 -7.53 31.00 -23.31
N SER A 67 -7.95 30.01 -22.59
CA SER A 67 -9.37 29.70 -22.38
C SER A 67 -9.56 29.34 -20.92
N GLY A 68 -10.49 30.01 -20.26
CA GLY A 68 -10.72 30.09 -18.83
C GLY A 68 -10.69 28.74 -18.11
N GLY A 69 -9.57 28.41 -17.54
CA GLY A 69 -9.31 27.27 -16.72
C GLY A 69 -8.60 27.69 -15.44
N TYR A 70 -9.00 27.17 -14.32
CA TYR A 70 -8.46 27.38 -13.00
C TYR A 70 -6.94 27.38 -13.02
N ARG A 71 -6.37 28.41 -12.39
CA ARG A 71 -4.92 28.55 -12.20
C ARG A 71 -4.45 27.38 -11.33
N VAL A 72 -3.83 26.38 -11.91
CA VAL A 72 -3.11 25.34 -11.15
C VAL A 72 -2.03 26.08 -10.36
N LEU A 73 -2.23 26.17 -9.04
CA LEU A 73 -1.16 26.63 -8.16
C LEU A 73 -0.03 25.58 -8.26
N PRO A 74 1.23 26.01 -8.39
CA PRO A 74 2.33 25.05 -8.42
C PRO A 74 2.27 24.20 -7.14
N VAL A 75 2.27 22.89 -7.28
CA VAL A 75 2.32 21.93 -6.16
C VAL A 75 3.47 22.35 -5.25
N ALA A 76 3.14 22.67 -3.99
CA ALA A 76 4.14 23.15 -3.05
C ALA A 76 5.07 21.98 -2.70
N LYS A 77 6.35 22.09 -3.13
CA LYS A 77 7.38 21.11 -2.80
C LYS A 77 7.37 20.82 -1.30
N ALA A 78 7.35 19.54 -0.94
CA ALA A 78 7.50 19.11 0.44
C ALA A 78 8.83 19.58 1.04
N THR A 79 8.87 19.76 2.35
CA THR A 79 10.04 20.32 3.04
C THR A 79 10.88 19.22 3.67
N ILE A 80 12.21 19.29 3.48
CA ILE A 80 13.19 18.60 4.30
C ILE A 80 13.78 19.64 5.26
N LEU A 81 13.66 19.40 6.57
CA LEU A 81 14.15 20.31 7.61
C LEU A 81 15.43 19.75 8.25
N ALA A 82 16.51 20.53 8.24
CA ALA A 82 17.75 20.24 8.95
C ALA A 82 17.88 21.13 10.20
N VAL A 83 18.14 20.53 11.37
CA VAL A 83 18.22 21.22 12.65
C VAL A 83 19.55 20.92 13.30
N ASP A 84 20.37 21.95 13.51
CA ASP A 84 21.69 21.82 14.14
C ASP A 84 22.13 23.21 14.66
N ASP A 85 22.57 23.31 15.91
CA ASP A 85 22.99 24.58 16.54
C ASP A 85 24.39 25.03 16.12
N ASP A 86 25.21 24.14 15.54
CA ASP A 86 26.47 24.52 14.89
C ASP A 86 26.19 25.02 13.45
N PRO A 87 26.44 26.31 13.18
CA PRO A 87 26.20 26.87 11.85
C PRO A 87 26.98 26.19 10.72
N SER A 88 28.17 25.63 11.02
CA SER A 88 29.02 24.97 10.03
C SER A 88 28.45 23.60 9.63
N VAL A 89 27.96 22.84 10.61
CA VAL A 89 27.31 21.54 10.41
C VAL A 89 25.97 21.72 9.73
N SER A 90 25.14 22.64 10.22
CA SER A 90 23.85 23.00 9.63
C SER A 90 23.99 23.39 8.16
N GLN A 91 25.02 24.18 7.80
CA GLN A 91 25.31 24.52 6.40
C GLN A 91 25.75 23.30 5.57
N ALA A 92 26.57 22.41 6.13
CA ALA A 92 27.07 21.23 5.43
C ALA A 92 25.92 20.27 5.11
N VAL A 93 25.09 19.93 6.11
CA VAL A 93 23.89 19.09 5.90
C VAL A 93 22.98 19.69 4.83
N ALA A 94 22.63 20.96 4.98
CA ALA A 94 21.72 21.62 4.06
C ALA A 94 22.30 21.75 2.63
N ARG A 95 23.62 21.92 2.50
CA ARG A 95 24.30 21.93 1.19
C ARG A 95 24.20 20.56 0.53
N ASP A 96 24.49 19.48 1.27
CA ASP A 96 24.49 18.12 0.76
C ASP A 96 23.06 17.71 0.40
N LEU A 97 22.07 17.97 1.26
CA LEU A 97 20.65 17.76 0.95
C LEU A 97 20.19 18.57 -0.27
N ARG A 98 20.60 19.85 -0.37
CA ARG A 98 20.19 20.70 -1.50
C ARG A 98 20.81 20.25 -2.81
N ARG A 99 22.06 19.74 -2.77
CA ARG A 99 22.75 19.22 -3.95
C ARG A 99 22.01 18.05 -4.58
N ARG A 100 21.43 17.16 -3.79
CA ARG A 100 20.75 15.94 -4.25
C ARG A 100 19.24 16.12 -4.39
N TYR A 101 18.59 16.75 -3.42
CA TYR A 101 17.13 16.79 -3.32
C TYR A 101 16.50 18.16 -3.61
N GLY A 102 17.29 19.20 -3.84
CA GLY A 102 16.77 20.56 -4.05
C GLY A 102 15.90 20.75 -5.29
N ALA A 103 15.98 19.82 -6.27
CA ALA A 103 15.08 19.80 -7.42
C ALA A 103 13.64 19.42 -7.04
N ASP A 104 13.47 18.48 -6.08
CA ASP A 104 12.18 17.89 -5.74
C ASP A 104 11.61 18.40 -4.39
N TYR A 105 12.49 18.80 -3.47
CA TYR A 105 12.14 19.22 -2.12
C TYR A 105 12.63 20.63 -1.79
N ARG A 106 11.93 21.29 -0.87
CA ARG A 106 12.41 22.54 -0.25
C ARG A 106 13.31 22.19 0.92
N ILE A 107 14.54 22.68 0.96
CA ILE A 107 15.47 22.47 2.06
C ILE A 107 15.40 23.68 3.01
N ALA A 108 14.92 23.44 4.22
CA ALA A 108 14.86 24.42 5.31
C ALA A 108 15.90 24.10 6.38
N ARG A 109 16.28 25.11 7.17
CA ARG A 109 17.21 25.00 8.30
C ARG A 109 16.65 25.70 9.51
N ALA A 110 16.98 25.18 10.69
CA ALA A 110 16.78 25.84 11.97
C ALA A 110 18.05 25.68 12.84
N ALA A 111 18.35 26.68 13.64
CA ALA A 111 19.52 26.69 14.53
C ALA A 111 19.22 26.19 15.96
N SER A 112 17.98 25.73 16.21
CA SER A 112 17.57 25.17 17.49
C SER A 112 16.26 24.39 17.35
N GLY A 113 15.97 23.50 18.29
CA GLY A 113 14.70 22.79 18.36
C GLY A 113 13.50 23.74 18.46
N GLN A 114 13.61 24.82 19.23
CA GLN A 114 12.54 25.82 19.35
C GLN A 114 12.23 26.52 18.01
N GLU A 115 13.25 26.99 17.29
CA GLU A 115 13.09 27.60 15.97
C GLU A 115 12.49 26.60 14.97
N ALA A 116 12.92 25.34 15.05
CA ALA A 116 12.39 24.27 14.22
C ALA A 116 10.90 24.01 14.48
N LEU A 117 10.46 23.95 15.74
CA LEU A 117 9.04 23.79 16.09
C LEU A 117 8.18 24.97 15.60
N GLU A 118 8.68 26.20 15.71
CA GLU A 118 8.00 27.38 15.18
C GLU A 118 7.83 27.29 13.66
N ALA A 119 8.90 26.85 12.96
CA ALA A 119 8.85 26.63 11.51
C ALA A 119 7.87 25.51 11.12
N LEU A 120 7.86 24.37 11.84
CA LEU A 120 6.93 23.27 11.62
C LEU A 120 5.47 23.68 11.83
N ASN A 121 5.17 24.43 12.89
CA ASN A 121 3.83 24.96 13.14
C ASN A 121 3.38 25.89 12.00
N GLN A 122 4.25 26.75 11.49
CA GLN A 122 3.92 27.60 10.34
C GLN A 122 3.69 26.80 9.05
N LEU A 123 4.45 25.72 8.83
CA LEU A 123 4.26 24.85 7.68
C LEU A 123 2.92 24.09 7.77
N ALA A 124 2.60 23.55 8.96
CA ALA A 124 1.35 22.86 9.23
C ALA A 124 0.13 23.77 9.02
N VAL A 125 0.13 24.99 9.57
CA VAL A 125 -0.95 25.99 9.37
C VAL A 125 -1.13 26.35 7.89
N ARG A 126 -0.06 26.33 7.10
CA ARG A 126 -0.11 26.62 5.65
C ARG A 126 -0.41 25.39 4.80
N GLY A 127 -0.69 24.24 5.39
CA GLY A 127 -0.91 22.98 4.68
C GLY A 127 0.30 22.51 3.84
N ARG A 128 1.52 22.89 4.24
CA ARG A 128 2.74 22.50 3.53
C ARG A 128 3.32 21.23 4.13
N PRO A 129 3.45 20.14 3.37
CA PRO A 129 3.95 18.89 3.90
C PRO A 129 5.43 18.97 4.26
N VAL A 130 5.81 18.24 5.30
CA VAL A 130 7.19 18.02 5.72
C VAL A 130 7.52 16.55 5.47
N ALA A 131 8.48 16.29 4.59
CA ALA A 131 8.83 14.92 4.21
C ALA A 131 9.82 14.28 5.18
N LEU A 132 10.79 15.06 5.66
CA LEU A 132 11.85 14.54 6.51
C LEU A 132 12.40 15.62 7.44
N ILE A 133 12.73 15.24 8.66
CA ILE A 133 13.41 16.07 9.65
C ILE A 133 14.72 15.38 10.03
N ALA A 134 15.85 16.06 9.84
CA ALA A 134 17.17 15.62 10.31
C ALA A 134 17.65 16.55 11.42
N SER A 135 17.74 16.05 12.65
CA SER A 135 18.09 16.84 13.84
C SER A 135 19.38 16.38 14.49
N ASP A 136 20.23 17.32 14.88
CA ASP A 136 21.32 17.04 15.82
C ASP A 136 20.78 16.60 17.18
N GLN A 137 21.52 15.72 17.86
CA GLN A 137 21.19 15.24 19.20
C GLN A 137 21.52 16.26 20.30
N ARG A 138 22.67 16.95 20.18
CA ARG A 138 23.17 17.82 21.24
C ARG A 138 22.92 19.28 20.93
N MET A 139 21.75 19.76 21.20
CA MET A 139 21.41 21.18 21.06
C MET A 139 21.17 21.84 22.43
N PRO A 140 21.49 23.14 22.60
CA PRO A 140 21.20 23.88 23.82
C PRO A 140 19.69 23.94 24.11
N ARG A 141 19.30 23.78 25.37
CA ARG A 141 17.93 23.89 25.91
C ARG A 141 16.97 22.76 25.54
N MET A 142 17.10 22.15 24.39
CA MET A 142 16.26 21.08 23.92
C MET A 142 17.10 20.09 23.10
N THR A 143 17.16 18.84 23.51
CA THR A 143 17.88 17.79 22.79
C THR A 143 17.17 17.44 21.49
N GLY A 144 17.88 16.78 20.55
CA GLY A 144 17.27 16.32 19.31
C GLY A 144 16.11 15.35 19.53
N ILE A 145 16.23 14.48 20.54
CA ILE A 145 15.16 13.52 20.90
C ILE A 145 13.93 14.26 21.40
N GLU A 146 14.07 15.19 22.36
CA GLU A 146 12.95 16.00 22.86
C GLU A 146 12.29 16.81 21.74
N PHE A 147 13.09 17.37 20.85
CA PHE A 147 12.58 18.08 19.68
C PHE A 147 11.79 17.16 18.73
N LEU A 148 12.33 15.99 18.38
CA LEU A 148 11.69 15.06 17.45
C LEU A 148 10.39 14.47 18.02
N GLU A 149 10.31 14.29 19.35
CA GLU A 149 9.08 13.90 20.04
C GLU A 149 7.97 14.94 19.87
N GLU A 150 8.29 16.23 20.08
CA GLU A 150 7.33 17.32 19.85
C GLU A 150 7.01 17.50 18.36
N ALA A 151 8.00 17.35 17.47
CA ALA A 151 7.82 17.45 16.03
C ALA A 151 6.85 16.36 15.50
N ARG A 152 6.91 15.14 16.04
CA ARG A 152 5.99 14.04 15.69
C ARG A 152 4.53 14.41 15.96
N ARG A 153 4.24 15.21 16.99
CA ARG A 153 2.88 15.67 17.29
C ARG A 153 2.38 16.71 16.29
N VAL A 154 3.29 17.55 15.75
CA VAL A 154 2.95 18.62 14.79
C VAL A 154 2.87 18.08 13.36
N VAL A 155 3.80 17.19 12.96
CA VAL A 155 3.92 16.62 11.62
C VAL A 155 4.10 15.09 11.72
N PRO A 156 3.04 14.34 12.00
CA PRO A 156 3.11 12.90 12.31
C PRO A 156 3.66 12.05 11.15
N ASP A 157 3.52 12.51 9.93
CA ASP A 157 3.89 11.77 8.73
C ASP A 157 5.33 12.02 8.26
N ALA A 158 6.05 12.96 8.89
CA ALA A 158 7.43 13.25 8.55
C ALA A 158 8.37 12.12 9.00
N LYS A 159 9.33 11.75 8.14
CA LYS A 159 10.40 10.82 8.50
C LYS A 159 11.39 11.51 9.44
N LEU A 160 11.73 10.86 10.55
CA LEU A 160 12.57 11.43 11.61
C LEU A 160 13.96 10.81 11.60
N VAL A 161 14.98 11.64 11.46
CA VAL A 161 16.39 11.23 11.44
C VAL A 161 17.16 11.97 12.54
N LEU A 162 17.87 11.24 13.38
CA LEU A 162 18.75 11.81 14.39
C LEU A 162 20.19 11.79 13.90
N LEU A 163 20.86 12.95 13.92
CA LEU A 163 22.29 13.10 13.63
C LEU A 163 23.05 13.04 14.95
N THR A 164 23.93 12.06 15.17
CA THR A 164 24.56 11.84 16.46
C THR A 164 26.05 11.55 16.34
N ALA A 165 26.82 11.86 17.39
CA ALA A 165 28.20 11.43 17.54
C ALA A 165 28.25 10.03 18.19
N TYR A 166 29.35 9.32 18.03
CA TYR A 166 29.57 7.94 18.49
C TYR A 166 29.23 7.68 19.98
N ALA A 167 29.26 8.70 20.81
CA ALA A 167 29.07 8.61 22.27
C ALA A 167 27.60 8.54 22.73
N ASP A 168 26.63 8.78 21.84
CA ASP A 168 25.20 8.92 22.20
C ASP A 168 24.32 7.79 21.61
N THR A 169 24.93 6.64 21.28
CA THR A 169 24.25 5.53 20.61
C THR A 169 23.14 4.89 21.47
N GLU A 170 23.33 4.83 22.80
CA GLU A 170 22.31 4.27 23.71
C GLU A 170 21.05 5.14 23.76
N ALA A 171 21.21 6.46 23.75
CA ALA A 171 20.09 7.40 23.68
C ALA A 171 19.33 7.29 22.34
N ALA A 172 20.05 7.10 21.23
CA ALA A 172 19.46 6.90 19.91
C ALA A 172 18.67 5.58 19.83
N ILE A 173 19.17 4.50 20.42
CA ILE A 173 18.48 3.19 20.46
C ILE A 173 17.18 3.28 21.29
N SER A 174 17.19 3.99 22.43
CA SER A 174 15.97 4.23 23.23
C SER A 174 14.94 5.03 22.42
N ALA A 175 15.37 6.08 21.73
CA ALA A 175 14.50 6.93 20.92
C ALA A 175 13.82 6.20 19.75
N ILE A 176 14.46 5.19 19.16
CA ILE A 176 13.84 4.35 18.11
C ILE A 176 12.58 3.67 18.64
N ASN A 177 12.62 3.19 19.87
CA ASN A 177 11.50 2.45 20.46
C ASN A 177 10.42 3.37 21.04
N ASP A 178 10.80 4.52 21.61
CA ASP A 178 9.90 5.37 22.39
C ASP A 178 9.16 6.40 21.52
N ILE A 179 9.82 6.99 20.52
CA ILE A 179 9.24 8.04 19.67
C ILE A 179 9.04 7.63 18.20
N GLY A 180 9.40 6.40 17.84
CA GLY A 180 9.28 5.93 16.46
C GLY A 180 10.27 6.62 15.51
N LEU A 181 11.51 6.82 15.95
CA LEU A 181 12.58 7.36 15.11
C LEU A 181 12.81 6.44 13.91
N ASP A 182 12.81 6.99 12.69
CA ASP A 182 12.96 6.20 11.48
C ASP A 182 14.41 5.76 11.25
N HIS A 183 15.39 6.66 11.57
CA HIS A 183 16.82 6.34 11.45
C HIS A 183 17.70 7.24 12.30
N TYR A 184 18.93 6.79 12.59
CA TYR A 184 19.99 7.64 13.11
C TYR A 184 21.25 7.56 12.23
N LEU A 185 21.94 8.70 12.07
CA LEU A 185 23.16 8.82 11.30
C LEU A 185 24.31 9.30 12.18
N LEU A 186 25.45 8.61 12.05
CA LEU A 186 26.66 8.99 12.77
C LEU A 186 27.41 10.12 12.06
N LYS A 187 27.80 11.13 12.82
CA LYS A 187 28.70 12.18 12.36
C LYS A 187 30.17 11.69 12.42
N PRO A 188 31.00 11.99 11.41
CA PRO A 188 30.70 12.62 10.12
C PRO A 188 30.10 11.61 9.11
N TRP A 189 29.20 12.10 8.26
CA TRP A 189 28.60 11.30 7.16
C TRP A 189 29.37 11.39 5.84
N ASP A 190 30.60 11.88 5.86
CA ASP A 190 31.46 11.99 4.68
C ASP A 190 32.10 10.62 4.33
N PRO A 191 32.06 10.14 3.09
CA PRO A 191 31.41 10.76 1.93
C PRO A 191 29.87 10.60 1.95
N PRO A 192 29.11 11.66 1.60
CA PRO A 192 27.65 11.63 1.68
C PRO A 192 27.00 10.60 0.74
N ASP A 193 27.64 10.27 -0.38
CA ASP A 193 27.14 9.28 -1.34
C ASP A 193 27.08 7.85 -0.74
N GLU A 194 27.90 7.54 0.27
CA GLU A 194 27.94 6.22 0.91
C GLU A 194 27.13 6.17 2.21
N ARG A 195 27.02 7.28 2.94
CA ARG A 195 26.51 7.27 4.32
C ARG A 195 25.23 8.05 4.53
N LEU A 196 25.05 9.19 3.83
CA LEU A 196 23.89 10.05 3.98
C LEU A 196 22.79 9.72 2.96
N TYR A 197 23.14 9.74 1.68
CA TYR A 197 22.15 9.63 0.62
C TYR A 197 21.40 8.29 0.57
N PRO A 198 22.01 7.12 0.78
CA PRO A 198 21.26 5.88 0.76
C PRO A 198 20.14 5.84 1.82
N VAL A 199 20.42 6.36 3.01
CA VAL A 199 19.42 6.43 4.09
C VAL A 199 18.31 7.43 3.77
N ILE A 200 18.69 8.62 3.33
CA ILE A 200 17.71 9.66 2.99
C ILE A 200 16.87 9.26 1.76
N ASP A 201 17.48 8.61 0.76
CA ASP A 201 16.77 8.10 -0.43
C ASP A 201 15.69 7.07 -0.03
N ASP A 202 16.03 6.11 0.84
CA ASP A 202 15.09 5.10 1.31
C ASP A 202 13.93 5.73 2.10
N LEU A 203 14.23 6.67 3.01
CA LEU A 203 13.20 7.35 3.80
C LEU A 203 12.30 8.27 2.97
N LEU A 204 12.87 9.00 2.01
CA LEU A 204 12.07 9.82 1.09
C LEU A 204 11.28 8.99 0.10
N PHE A 205 11.79 7.83 -0.30
CA PHE A 205 11.05 6.89 -1.11
C PHE A 205 9.82 6.35 -0.35
N ASP A 206 10.01 5.93 0.91
CA ASP A 206 8.91 5.51 1.79
C ASP A 206 7.89 6.64 1.98
N TRP A 207 8.36 7.87 2.26
CA TRP A 207 7.48 9.02 2.43
C TRP A 207 6.67 9.33 1.17
N LYS A 208 7.30 9.29 -0.02
CA LYS A 208 6.62 9.49 -1.31
C LYS A 208 5.57 8.41 -1.61
N GLN A 209 5.81 7.17 -1.20
CA GLN A 209 4.81 6.11 -1.36
C GLN A 209 3.54 6.40 -0.54
N ASP A 210 3.70 7.01 0.64
CA ASP A 210 2.60 7.37 1.53
C ASP A 210 1.84 8.62 1.05
N HIS A 211 2.52 9.57 0.36
CA HIS A 211 1.97 10.88 0.02
C HIS A 211 1.77 11.13 -1.49
N GLY A 212 2.29 10.26 -2.35
CA GLY A 212 2.23 10.41 -3.81
C GLY A 212 3.02 11.61 -4.36
N ASP A 213 3.25 11.63 -5.67
CA ASP A 213 3.87 12.79 -6.34
C ASP A 213 2.84 13.93 -6.59
N GLU A 214 1.54 13.62 -6.54
CA GLU A 214 0.43 14.58 -6.63
C GLU A 214 -0.57 14.28 -5.51
N VAL A 215 -0.91 15.29 -4.71
CA VAL A 215 -2.05 15.21 -3.80
C VAL A 215 -3.30 15.22 -4.67
N VAL A 216 -3.80 14.05 -5.03
CA VAL A 216 -5.11 13.93 -5.69
C VAL A 216 -6.15 14.23 -4.64
N ASP A 217 -6.76 15.42 -4.73
CA ASP A 217 -7.89 15.80 -3.86
C ASP A 217 -9.12 14.96 -4.25
N VAL A 218 -9.22 13.77 -3.68
CA VAL A 218 -10.34 12.85 -3.89
C VAL A 218 -11.40 13.11 -2.84
N ARG A 219 -12.61 13.49 -3.26
CA ARG A 219 -13.76 13.60 -2.37
C ARG A 219 -14.77 12.54 -2.74
N VAL A 220 -15.23 11.82 -1.75
CA VAL A 220 -16.28 10.81 -1.90
C VAL A 220 -17.53 11.31 -1.17
N ILE A 221 -18.60 11.53 -1.91
CA ILE A 221 -19.89 11.98 -1.39
C ILE A 221 -20.86 10.82 -1.51
N GLY A 222 -21.46 10.41 -0.42
CA GLY A 222 -22.38 9.28 -0.46
C GLY A 222 -23.15 9.10 0.84
N HIS A 223 -23.88 8.02 0.88
CA HIS A 223 -24.64 7.59 2.04
C HIS A 223 -23.82 6.58 2.85
N ARG A 224 -23.69 6.76 4.15
CA ARG A 224 -22.86 5.89 5.00
C ARG A 224 -23.32 4.42 4.99
N TRP A 225 -24.59 4.17 4.77
CA TRP A 225 -25.22 2.85 4.72
C TRP A 225 -25.35 2.29 3.28
N SER A 226 -24.66 2.88 2.31
CA SER A 226 -24.64 2.39 0.93
C SER A 226 -23.49 1.40 0.74
N GLU A 227 -23.80 0.19 0.27
CA GLU A 227 -22.83 -0.84 -0.09
C GLU A 227 -21.80 -0.28 -1.10
N ARG A 228 -22.27 0.44 -2.13
CA ARG A 228 -21.41 1.06 -3.15
C ARG A 228 -20.49 2.13 -2.54
N SER A 229 -20.98 2.93 -1.59
CA SER A 229 -20.13 3.89 -0.86
C SER A 229 -19.05 3.17 -0.05
N HIS A 230 -19.39 2.07 0.59
CA HIS A 230 -18.44 1.24 1.33
C HIS A 230 -17.38 0.62 0.41
N GLU A 231 -17.77 0.05 -0.73
CA GLU A 231 -16.83 -0.49 -1.72
C GLU A 231 -15.81 0.55 -2.20
N VAL A 232 -16.28 1.74 -2.59
CA VAL A 232 -15.41 2.82 -3.07
C VAL A 232 -14.46 3.29 -1.97
N LYS A 233 -14.95 3.54 -0.75
CA LYS A 233 -14.11 3.93 0.39
C LYS A 233 -13.06 2.86 0.72
N THR A 234 -13.47 1.61 0.76
CA THR A 234 -12.59 0.47 1.03
C THR A 234 -11.53 0.34 -0.06
N PHE A 235 -11.91 0.47 -1.33
CA PHE A 235 -10.98 0.45 -2.46
C PHE A 235 -9.93 1.56 -2.35
N LEU A 236 -10.35 2.80 -2.09
CA LEU A 236 -9.44 3.95 -1.94
C LEU A 236 -8.49 3.74 -0.75
N ALA A 237 -9.03 3.39 0.42
CA ALA A 237 -8.24 3.17 1.63
C ALA A 237 -7.20 2.05 1.46
N ARG A 238 -7.60 0.92 0.86
CA ARG A 238 -6.70 -0.22 0.64
C ARG A 238 -5.63 0.04 -0.41
N ASN A 239 -5.89 0.93 -1.37
CA ASN A 239 -4.92 1.38 -2.36
C ASN A 239 -4.12 2.61 -1.89
N HIS A 240 -4.25 2.99 -0.60
CA HIS A 240 -3.55 4.13 0.01
C HIS A 240 -3.81 5.46 -0.70
N VAL A 241 -5.00 5.63 -1.27
CA VAL A 241 -5.44 6.88 -1.88
C VAL A 241 -6.13 7.73 -0.82
N PRO A 242 -5.55 8.86 -0.41
CA PRO A 242 -6.19 9.76 0.55
C PRO A 242 -7.50 10.30 -0.03
N TYR A 243 -8.56 10.32 0.76
CA TYR A 243 -9.83 10.89 0.35
C TYR A 243 -10.56 11.57 1.50
N LEU A 244 -11.36 12.57 1.17
CA LEU A 244 -12.30 13.18 2.09
C LEU A 244 -13.67 12.53 1.92
N TRP A 245 -14.20 11.94 2.99
CA TRP A 245 -15.55 11.40 3.03
C TRP A 245 -16.54 12.50 3.44
N LEU A 246 -17.62 12.65 2.68
CA LEU A 246 -18.73 13.59 2.95
C LEU A 246 -20.05 12.81 2.95
N ASP A 247 -20.67 12.72 4.09
CA ASP A 247 -21.94 12.02 4.30
C ASP A 247 -23.12 12.93 3.94
N VAL A 248 -23.94 12.53 2.98
CA VAL A 248 -25.10 13.31 2.55
C VAL A 248 -26.16 13.48 3.64
N GLU A 249 -26.14 12.70 4.71
CA GLU A 249 -27.07 12.89 5.83
C GLU A 249 -26.60 13.91 6.86
N ARG A 250 -25.28 14.16 6.94
CA ARG A 250 -24.66 14.93 8.02
C ARG A 250 -23.94 16.19 7.55
N ASP A 251 -23.42 16.18 6.31
CA ASP A 251 -22.53 17.22 5.83
C ASP A 251 -23.22 18.17 4.85
N ALA A 252 -23.40 19.43 5.23
CA ALA A 252 -23.96 20.46 4.36
C ALA A 252 -23.13 20.65 3.07
N GLU A 253 -21.80 20.44 3.14
CA GLU A 253 -20.90 20.50 1.99
C GLU A 253 -21.18 19.37 1.00
N ALA A 254 -21.61 18.18 1.46
CA ALA A 254 -22.02 17.08 0.60
C ALA A 254 -23.18 17.48 -0.31
N HIS A 255 -24.22 18.12 0.26
CA HIS A 255 -25.35 18.62 -0.52
C HIS A 255 -24.92 19.69 -1.52
N ARG A 256 -24.13 20.67 -1.06
CA ARG A 256 -23.65 21.76 -1.91
C ARG A 256 -22.85 21.23 -3.12
N LEU A 257 -21.94 20.29 -2.93
CA LEU A 257 -21.14 19.72 -4.00
C LEU A 257 -21.96 18.83 -4.94
N ARG A 258 -22.91 18.03 -4.41
CA ARG A 258 -23.84 17.23 -5.22
C ARG A 258 -24.66 18.12 -6.15
N ASP A 259 -25.24 19.20 -5.61
CA ASP A 259 -26.08 20.12 -6.37
C ASP A 259 -25.25 20.89 -7.41
N LEU A 260 -24.01 21.26 -7.09
CA LEU A 260 -23.08 21.91 -8.01
C LEU A 260 -22.78 21.06 -9.25
N VAL A 261 -22.65 19.74 -9.10
CA VAL A 261 -22.42 18.82 -10.22
C VAL A 261 -23.73 18.30 -10.85
N GLY A 262 -24.88 18.78 -10.37
CA GLY A 262 -26.20 18.40 -10.90
C GLY A 262 -26.51 16.90 -10.73
N ALA A 263 -26.09 16.30 -9.60
CA ALA A 263 -26.30 14.90 -9.34
C ALA A 263 -27.54 14.63 -8.47
N SER A 264 -28.22 13.52 -8.75
CA SER A 264 -29.36 13.01 -7.98
C SER A 264 -28.91 12.08 -6.84
N ALA A 265 -29.84 11.61 -6.03
CA ALA A 265 -29.57 10.57 -5.03
C ALA A 265 -29.16 9.23 -5.65
N ASP A 266 -29.67 8.90 -6.83
CA ASP A 266 -29.35 7.66 -7.54
C ASP A 266 -27.92 7.65 -8.13
N ASP A 267 -27.28 8.82 -8.23
CA ASP A 267 -25.91 8.98 -8.71
C ASP A 267 -24.86 8.71 -7.62
N LEU A 268 -25.29 8.47 -6.37
CA LEU A 268 -24.38 8.26 -5.24
C LEU A 268 -23.78 6.83 -5.23
N PRO A 269 -22.52 6.68 -4.75
CA PRO A 269 -21.60 7.73 -4.33
C PRO A 269 -21.05 8.53 -5.51
N LEU A 270 -20.75 9.81 -5.28
CA LEU A 270 -19.97 10.61 -6.23
C LEU A 270 -18.50 10.55 -5.82
N VAL A 271 -17.61 10.38 -6.79
CA VAL A 271 -16.18 10.57 -6.59
C VAL A 271 -15.75 11.79 -7.39
N LEU A 272 -15.31 12.82 -6.67
CA LEU A 272 -14.84 14.06 -7.24
C LEU A 272 -13.31 14.04 -7.27
N LEU A 273 -12.73 14.30 -8.43
CA LEU A 273 -11.32 14.43 -8.68
C LEU A 273 -11.04 15.85 -9.17
N ALA A 274 -9.91 16.46 -8.77
CA ALA A 274 -9.63 17.88 -9.00
C ALA A 274 -9.75 18.31 -10.48
N ASP A 275 -9.36 17.45 -11.43
CA ASP A 275 -9.24 17.80 -12.86
C ASP A 275 -10.18 16.96 -13.76
N ARG A 276 -11.21 16.32 -13.21
CA ARG A 276 -12.09 15.43 -13.98
C ARG A 276 -13.57 15.69 -13.66
N GLU A 277 -14.42 15.22 -14.57
CA GLU A 277 -15.86 15.15 -14.29
C GLU A 277 -16.15 14.23 -13.12
N ALA A 278 -17.20 14.55 -12.36
CA ALA A 278 -17.66 13.75 -11.23
C ALA A 278 -18.02 12.33 -11.68
N LEU A 279 -17.43 11.31 -11.06
CA LEU A 279 -17.81 9.93 -11.29
C LEU A 279 -19.10 9.64 -10.51
N ARG A 280 -20.12 9.13 -11.18
CA ARG A 280 -21.44 8.84 -10.62
C ARG A 280 -21.58 7.35 -10.38
N SER A 281 -21.86 6.97 -9.14
CA SER A 281 -21.97 5.57 -8.69
C SER A 281 -20.89 4.63 -9.29
N PRO A 282 -19.59 5.04 -9.25
CA PRO A 282 -18.55 4.31 -9.96
C PRO A 282 -18.26 2.96 -9.31
N THR A 283 -17.87 1.99 -10.15
CA THR A 283 -17.24 0.75 -9.65
C THR A 283 -15.78 1.00 -9.26
N PRO A 284 -15.16 0.15 -8.42
CA PRO A 284 -13.73 0.23 -8.11
C PRO A 284 -12.84 0.31 -9.35
N ARG A 285 -13.19 -0.38 -10.43
CA ARG A 285 -12.45 -0.33 -11.71
C ARG A 285 -12.48 1.06 -12.34
N VAL A 286 -13.64 1.70 -12.38
CA VAL A 286 -13.78 3.06 -12.92
C VAL A 286 -12.99 4.06 -12.08
N VAL A 287 -12.99 3.89 -10.76
CA VAL A 287 -12.16 4.72 -9.85
C VAL A 287 -10.67 4.49 -10.10
N ALA A 288 -10.25 3.23 -10.24
CA ALA A 288 -8.86 2.87 -10.55
C ALA A 288 -8.37 3.53 -11.85
N ASP A 289 -9.16 3.42 -12.93
CA ASP A 289 -8.84 4.03 -14.22
C ASP A 289 -8.77 5.56 -14.12
N ALA A 290 -9.67 6.17 -13.36
CA ALA A 290 -9.69 7.61 -13.15
C ALA A 290 -8.49 8.10 -12.33
N LEU A 291 -7.99 7.30 -11.41
CA LEU A 291 -6.77 7.58 -10.63
C LEU A 291 -5.48 7.27 -11.39
N GLY A 292 -5.58 6.72 -12.61
CA GLY A 292 -4.40 6.32 -13.39
C GLY A 292 -3.71 5.07 -12.87
N LEU A 293 -4.39 4.28 -12.03
CA LEU A 293 -3.89 2.98 -11.61
C LEU A 293 -3.87 2.03 -12.82
N ARG A 294 -2.89 1.16 -12.85
CA ARG A 294 -2.80 0.21 -13.97
C ARG A 294 -3.83 -0.89 -13.81
N THR A 295 -4.73 -0.98 -14.77
CA THR A 295 -5.85 -1.92 -14.79
C THR A 295 -5.79 -2.91 -15.97
N VAL A 296 -4.81 -2.73 -16.86
CA VAL A 296 -4.59 -3.56 -18.05
C VAL A 296 -3.12 -3.96 -18.15
N ALA A 297 -2.88 -5.23 -18.47
CA ALA A 297 -1.55 -5.80 -18.71
C ALA A 297 -0.89 -5.18 -19.96
N GLN A 298 0.43 -4.93 -19.88
CA GLN A 298 1.16 -4.25 -20.97
C GLN A 298 1.87 -5.20 -21.92
N GLN A 299 2.20 -6.42 -21.46
CA GLN A 299 2.93 -7.38 -22.28
C GLN A 299 1.98 -8.43 -22.87
N PRO A 300 2.25 -8.91 -24.07
CA PRO A 300 1.44 -9.96 -24.70
C PRO A 300 1.65 -11.32 -24.05
N LEU A 301 2.82 -11.56 -23.44
CA LEU A 301 3.20 -12.80 -22.79
C LEU A 301 4.13 -12.54 -21.60
N TYR A 302 3.86 -13.20 -20.48
CA TYR A 302 4.69 -13.18 -19.28
C TYR A 302 5.35 -14.54 -19.03
N ASP A 303 6.48 -14.53 -18.32
CA ASP A 303 7.05 -15.78 -17.81
C ASP A 303 6.25 -16.29 -16.61
N LEU A 304 5.78 -15.35 -15.79
CA LEU A 304 5.05 -15.60 -14.55
C LEU A 304 3.86 -14.64 -14.39
N CYS A 305 2.66 -15.20 -14.31
CA CYS A 305 1.47 -14.49 -13.84
C CYS A 305 1.13 -14.94 -12.42
N ILE A 306 0.93 -13.98 -11.54
CA ILE A 306 0.55 -14.21 -10.15
C ILE A 306 -0.88 -13.69 -9.97
N VAL A 307 -1.80 -14.57 -9.58
CA VAL A 307 -3.20 -14.22 -9.33
C VAL A 307 -3.40 -14.04 -7.82
N GLY A 308 -3.56 -12.79 -7.40
CA GLY A 308 -3.69 -12.36 -6.00
C GLY A 308 -2.45 -11.63 -5.49
N GLY A 309 -2.65 -10.40 -5.00
CA GLY A 309 -1.63 -9.50 -4.45
C GLY A 309 -1.49 -9.56 -2.92
N GLY A 310 -1.85 -10.69 -2.29
CA GLY A 310 -1.60 -10.94 -0.87
C GLY A 310 -0.12 -11.22 -0.56
N PRO A 311 0.25 -11.53 0.72
CA PRO A 311 1.65 -11.77 1.10
C PRO A 311 2.36 -12.82 0.27
N ALA A 312 1.69 -13.92 -0.10
CA ALA A 312 2.25 -14.95 -0.97
C ALA A 312 2.51 -14.42 -2.39
N GLY A 313 1.53 -13.72 -2.96
CA GLY A 313 1.66 -13.15 -4.32
C GLY A 313 2.70 -12.05 -4.40
N LEU A 314 2.76 -11.15 -3.42
CA LEU A 314 3.78 -10.09 -3.37
C LEU A 314 5.19 -10.68 -3.21
N ALA A 315 5.36 -11.71 -2.37
CA ALA A 315 6.64 -12.41 -2.26
C ALA A 315 7.04 -13.08 -3.59
N ALA A 316 6.10 -13.79 -4.24
CA ALA A 316 6.35 -14.37 -5.56
C ALA A 316 6.72 -13.29 -6.60
N ALA A 317 6.08 -12.12 -6.54
CA ALA A 317 6.37 -11.02 -7.46
C ALA A 317 7.78 -10.43 -7.25
N VAL A 318 8.18 -10.21 -5.98
CA VAL A 318 9.52 -9.73 -5.64
C VAL A 318 10.58 -10.70 -6.16
N TYR A 319 10.44 -11.99 -5.85
CA TYR A 319 11.42 -12.99 -6.29
C TYR A 319 11.38 -13.17 -7.81
N GLY A 320 10.21 -13.32 -8.43
CA GLY A 320 10.10 -13.50 -9.88
C GLY A 320 10.76 -12.37 -10.66
N ALA A 321 10.45 -11.12 -10.32
CA ALA A 321 11.03 -9.98 -10.99
C ALA A 321 12.53 -9.78 -10.67
N SER A 322 12.95 -9.98 -9.41
CA SER A 322 14.36 -9.84 -9.02
C SER A 322 15.27 -10.91 -9.66
N GLU A 323 14.72 -12.07 -10.00
CA GLU A 323 15.40 -13.16 -10.69
C GLU A 323 15.26 -13.11 -12.22
N GLY A 324 14.69 -12.02 -12.74
CA GLY A 324 14.67 -11.70 -14.18
C GLY A 324 13.49 -12.27 -14.97
N LEU A 325 12.46 -12.81 -14.30
CA LEU A 325 11.24 -13.24 -14.99
C LEU A 325 10.37 -12.02 -15.35
N GLN A 326 9.78 -12.03 -16.55
CA GLN A 326 8.70 -11.12 -16.93
C GLN A 326 7.48 -11.44 -16.06
N THR A 327 7.30 -10.67 -14.98
CA THR A 327 6.34 -10.98 -13.90
C THR A 327 5.21 -9.99 -13.87
N VAL A 328 3.97 -10.49 -13.81
CA VAL A 328 2.76 -9.68 -13.58
C VAL A 328 1.98 -10.21 -12.38
N VAL A 329 1.51 -9.29 -11.54
CA VAL A 329 0.54 -9.55 -10.47
C VAL A 329 -0.82 -9.05 -10.92
N VAL A 330 -1.84 -9.87 -10.78
CA VAL A 330 -3.24 -9.51 -11.01
C VAL A 330 -3.96 -9.48 -9.68
N GLU A 331 -4.54 -8.33 -9.31
CA GLU A 331 -5.24 -8.14 -8.05
C GLU A 331 -6.63 -7.57 -8.28
N ARG A 332 -7.64 -8.20 -7.66
CA ARG A 332 -9.06 -7.83 -7.81
C ARG A 332 -9.39 -6.50 -7.13
N GLU A 333 -8.84 -6.27 -5.96
CA GLU A 333 -9.19 -5.10 -5.14
C GLU A 333 -7.97 -4.21 -4.89
N ALA A 334 -7.08 -4.65 -4.01
CA ALA A 334 -5.87 -3.91 -3.63
C ALA A 334 -4.80 -4.86 -3.09
N PRO A 335 -3.53 -4.54 -3.28
CA PRO A 335 -2.43 -5.31 -2.72
C PRO A 335 -2.52 -5.48 -1.20
N GLY A 336 -1.91 -6.54 -0.68
CA GLY A 336 -1.86 -6.86 0.75
C GLY A 336 -2.84 -7.93 1.19
N GLY A 337 -3.90 -8.19 0.42
CA GLY A 337 -4.90 -9.20 0.74
C GLY A 337 -5.49 -9.00 2.16
N GLN A 338 -5.73 -10.10 2.87
CA GLN A 338 -6.24 -10.09 4.25
C GLN A 338 -5.22 -9.50 5.25
N ALA A 339 -3.93 -9.75 5.03
CA ALA A 339 -2.88 -9.24 5.91
C ALA A 339 -2.79 -7.71 5.88
N GLY A 340 -3.02 -7.09 4.71
CA GLY A 340 -3.03 -5.63 4.54
C GLY A 340 -4.08 -4.90 5.39
N GLN A 341 -5.14 -5.60 5.80
CA GLN A 341 -6.22 -5.06 6.64
C GLN A 341 -5.94 -5.20 8.15
N SER A 342 -4.92 -5.97 8.54
CA SER A 342 -4.60 -6.19 9.95
C SER A 342 -4.08 -4.90 10.59
N ALA A 343 -4.71 -4.45 11.66
CA ALA A 343 -4.27 -3.28 12.40
C ALA A 343 -2.84 -3.45 12.92
N ARG A 344 -2.47 -4.67 13.35
CA ARG A 344 -1.14 -5.00 13.84
C ARG A 344 -0.75 -6.44 13.59
N ILE A 345 0.44 -6.66 13.04
CA ILE A 345 1.08 -7.96 12.86
C ILE A 345 2.28 -8.02 13.81
N GLU A 346 2.18 -8.81 14.88
CA GLU A 346 3.18 -8.85 15.96
C GLU A 346 4.15 -10.02 15.85
N ASN A 347 3.83 -11.03 15.04
CA ASN A 347 4.59 -12.27 14.90
C ASN A 347 5.30 -12.41 13.55
N TYR A 348 5.56 -11.30 12.85
CA TYR A 348 6.38 -11.31 11.66
C TYR A 348 7.84 -11.02 12.03
N LEU A 349 8.74 -11.92 11.63
CA LEU A 349 10.15 -11.85 12.00
C LEU A 349 10.81 -10.55 11.49
N GLY A 350 11.61 -9.90 12.35
CA GLY A 350 12.32 -8.67 12.03
C GLY A 350 11.64 -7.40 12.52
N PHE A 351 10.44 -7.49 13.09
CA PHE A 351 9.68 -6.36 13.62
C PHE A 351 9.32 -6.58 15.10
N PRO A 352 10.24 -6.27 16.02
CA PRO A 352 10.06 -6.58 17.45
C PRO A 352 8.86 -5.87 18.10
N SER A 353 8.50 -4.69 17.59
CA SER A 353 7.33 -3.94 18.04
C SER A 353 6.06 -4.25 17.23
N GLY A 354 6.13 -5.21 16.27
CA GLY A 354 5.08 -5.41 15.29
C GLY A 354 5.04 -4.28 14.26
N LEU A 355 4.16 -4.42 13.27
CA LEU A 355 3.87 -3.37 12.27
C LEU A 355 2.42 -3.51 11.81
N SER A 356 1.86 -2.49 11.18
CA SER A 356 0.55 -2.59 10.55
C SER A 356 0.60 -3.47 9.29
N GLY A 357 -0.52 -4.09 8.94
CA GLY A 357 -0.64 -4.81 7.68
C GLY A 357 -0.46 -3.89 6.47
N ALA A 358 -0.92 -2.64 6.60
CA ALA A 358 -0.76 -1.60 5.60
C ALA A 358 0.72 -1.29 5.34
N ASP A 359 1.53 -1.04 6.38
CA ASP A 359 2.97 -0.77 6.25
C ASP A 359 3.71 -1.94 5.60
N LEU A 360 3.40 -3.17 6.03
CA LEU A 360 4.01 -4.36 5.42
C LEU A 360 3.69 -4.44 3.93
N THR A 361 2.44 -4.15 3.56
CA THR A 361 1.98 -4.17 2.17
C THR A 361 2.67 -3.11 1.33
N GLN A 362 2.74 -1.88 1.81
CA GLN A 362 3.41 -0.78 1.10
C GLN A 362 4.87 -1.10 0.80
N ARG A 363 5.61 -1.59 1.79
CA ARG A 363 7.01 -2.02 1.63
C ARG A 363 7.14 -3.12 0.59
N ALA A 364 6.26 -4.12 0.59
CA ALA A 364 6.27 -5.21 -0.38
C ALA A 364 5.92 -4.72 -1.81
N VAL A 365 4.92 -3.85 -1.96
CA VAL A 365 4.57 -3.23 -3.25
C VAL A 365 5.72 -2.38 -3.79
N ALA A 366 6.38 -1.61 -2.93
CA ALA A 366 7.55 -0.83 -3.30
C ALA A 366 8.70 -1.72 -3.82
N GLN A 367 8.95 -2.87 -3.16
CA GLN A 367 9.92 -3.85 -3.65
C GLN A 367 9.52 -4.45 -5.00
N CYS A 368 8.25 -4.83 -5.19
CA CYS A 368 7.76 -5.33 -6.48
C CYS A 368 8.03 -4.33 -7.61
N ARG A 369 7.69 -3.05 -7.40
CA ARG A 369 7.92 -1.97 -8.37
C ARG A 369 9.40 -1.73 -8.65
N ARG A 370 10.24 -1.72 -7.60
CA ARG A 370 11.69 -1.56 -7.72
C ARG A 370 12.33 -2.63 -8.61
N PHE A 371 11.85 -3.88 -8.53
CA PHE A 371 12.34 -4.97 -9.35
C PHE A 371 11.64 -5.08 -10.71
N GLY A 372 10.64 -4.25 -10.98
CA GLY A 372 9.96 -4.18 -12.28
C GLY A 372 8.81 -5.17 -12.44
N ALA A 373 8.28 -5.74 -11.35
CA ALA A 373 7.05 -6.52 -11.43
C ALA A 373 5.88 -5.61 -11.84
N GLU A 374 5.13 -6.02 -12.85
CA GLU A 374 3.93 -5.31 -13.27
C GLU A 374 2.75 -5.66 -12.34
N MET A 375 1.96 -4.65 -11.97
CA MET A 375 0.78 -4.83 -11.12
C MET A 375 -0.46 -4.36 -11.86
N VAL A 376 -1.41 -5.26 -12.08
CA VAL A 376 -2.72 -5.00 -12.70
C VAL A 376 -3.76 -5.04 -11.60
N LEU A 377 -4.36 -3.89 -11.30
CA LEU A 377 -5.28 -3.68 -10.18
C LEU A 377 -6.73 -3.59 -10.65
N ALA A 378 -7.67 -3.78 -9.73
CA ALA A 378 -9.11 -3.80 -10.02
C ALA A 378 -9.46 -4.75 -11.20
N ALA A 379 -8.76 -5.89 -11.27
CA ALA A 379 -8.89 -6.88 -12.34
C ALA A 379 -9.31 -8.24 -11.74
N GLU A 380 -10.57 -8.59 -11.96
CA GLU A 380 -11.14 -9.85 -11.48
C GLU A 380 -10.88 -10.97 -12.46
N VAL A 381 -10.24 -12.06 -11.99
CA VAL A 381 -10.00 -13.25 -12.78
C VAL A 381 -11.24 -14.14 -12.74
N ALA A 382 -11.70 -14.56 -13.93
CA ALA A 382 -12.89 -15.38 -14.14
C ALA A 382 -12.58 -16.78 -14.67
N GLY A 383 -11.30 -17.06 -15.02
CA GLY A 383 -10.94 -18.39 -15.51
C GLY A 383 -9.48 -18.57 -15.85
N LEU A 384 -9.06 -19.83 -15.95
CA LEU A 384 -7.74 -20.25 -16.37
C LEU A 384 -7.87 -21.31 -17.46
N GLU A 385 -7.23 -21.11 -18.60
CA GLU A 385 -7.26 -22.02 -19.73
C GLU A 385 -5.84 -22.44 -20.13
N THR A 386 -5.68 -23.70 -20.54
CA THR A 386 -4.44 -24.18 -21.15
C THR A 386 -4.47 -23.97 -22.65
N ARG A 387 -3.49 -23.24 -23.19
CA ARG A 387 -3.32 -23.00 -24.64
C ARG A 387 -1.93 -23.47 -25.07
N GLY A 388 -1.80 -24.77 -25.29
CA GLY A 388 -0.50 -25.37 -25.56
C GLY A 388 0.51 -25.16 -24.41
N PRO A 389 1.68 -24.53 -24.66
CA PRO A 389 2.68 -24.29 -23.62
C PRO A 389 2.34 -23.12 -22.68
N VAL A 390 1.32 -22.34 -22.97
CA VAL A 390 0.96 -21.16 -22.18
C VAL A 390 -0.35 -21.36 -21.42
N ARG A 391 -0.56 -20.54 -20.41
CA ARG A 391 -1.76 -20.42 -19.60
C ARG A 391 -2.40 -19.09 -19.89
N ALA A 392 -3.66 -19.10 -20.31
CA ALA A 392 -4.46 -17.90 -20.52
C ALA A 392 -5.30 -17.63 -19.25
N VAL A 393 -5.03 -16.52 -18.60
CA VAL A 393 -5.82 -16.03 -17.47
C VAL A 393 -6.90 -15.10 -18.03
N ARG A 394 -8.16 -15.48 -17.86
CA ARG A 394 -9.33 -14.72 -18.35
C ARG A 394 -9.87 -13.82 -17.26
N PHE A 395 -10.23 -12.61 -17.62
CA PHE A 395 -10.86 -11.63 -16.74
C PHE A 395 -12.37 -11.59 -16.89
N ALA A 396 -13.05 -11.08 -15.87
CA ALA A 396 -14.51 -10.93 -15.85
C ALA A 396 -15.02 -9.96 -16.93
N ASP A 397 -14.18 -9.01 -17.40
CA ASP A 397 -14.49 -8.10 -18.51
C ASP A 397 -14.35 -8.73 -19.89
N GLY A 398 -14.02 -10.04 -19.97
CA GLY A 398 -13.82 -10.80 -21.20
C GLY A 398 -12.41 -10.69 -21.80
N SER A 399 -11.54 -9.85 -21.29
CA SER A 399 -10.13 -9.78 -21.70
C SER A 399 -9.32 -10.96 -21.15
N SER A 400 -8.10 -11.13 -21.63
CA SER A 400 -7.19 -12.18 -21.13
C SER A 400 -5.74 -11.76 -21.24
N LEU A 401 -4.89 -12.36 -20.41
CA LEU A 401 -3.43 -12.31 -20.55
C LEU A 401 -2.86 -13.73 -20.67
N GLU A 402 -1.70 -13.84 -21.30
CA GLU A 402 -1.00 -15.11 -21.45
C GLU A 402 0.29 -15.14 -20.62
N ALA A 403 0.55 -16.28 -19.99
CA ALA A 403 1.77 -16.54 -19.24
C ALA A 403 2.25 -17.96 -19.41
N LYS A 404 3.58 -18.19 -19.34
CA LYS A 404 4.15 -19.54 -19.36
C LYS A 404 3.84 -20.32 -18.08
N THR A 405 3.77 -19.60 -16.95
CA THR A 405 3.46 -20.16 -15.63
C THR A 405 2.50 -19.27 -14.87
N VAL A 406 1.73 -19.87 -13.95
CA VAL A 406 0.79 -19.15 -13.09
C VAL A 406 1.01 -19.57 -11.65
N VAL A 407 1.04 -18.59 -10.73
CA VAL A 407 0.96 -18.82 -9.29
C VAL A 407 -0.40 -18.33 -8.80
N VAL A 408 -1.22 -19.24 -8.29
CA VAL A 408 -2.49 -18.95 -7.64
C VAL A 408 -2.22 -18.59 -6.19
N ALA A 409 -2.38 -17.31 -5.85
CA ALA A 409 -2.16 -16.74 -4.52
C ALA A 409 -3.38 -15.95 -4.04
N THR A 410 -4.58 -16.37 -4.46
CA THR A 410 -5.87 -15.69 -4.23
C THR A 410 -6.31 -15.72 -2.77
N GLY A 411 -5.63 -16.51 -1.92
CA GLY A 411 -5.93 -16.58 -0.50
C GLY A 411 -7.32 -17.13 -0.21
N VAL A 412 -7.97 -16.52 0.78
CA VAL A 412 -9.29 -16.93 1.26
C VAL A 412 -10.22 -15.71 1.36
N SER A 413 -11.51 -15.94 1.15
CA SER A 413 -12.57 -14.97 1.41
C SER A 413 -13.32 -15.30 2.69
N TYR A 414 -13.90 -14.32 3.36
CA TYR A 414 -14.70 -14.56 4.55
C TYR A 414 -15.93 -15.40 4.23
N ARG A 415 -16.23 -16.35 5.12
CA ARG A 415 -17.48 -17.12 5.06
C ARG A 415 -18.65 -16.22 5.35
N ARG A 416 -19.73 -16.40 4.57
CA ARG A 416 -21.01 -15.74 4.85
C ARG A 416 -21.66 -16.35 6.09
N LEU A 417 -22.32 -15.51 6.90
CA LEU A 417 -23.09 -15.96 8.06
C LEU A 417 -24.52 -16.26 7.60
N GLU A 418 -24.91 -17.52 7.68
CA GLU A 418 -26.24 -17.97 7.31
C GLU A 418 -27.26 -17.65 8.42
N ALA A 419 -27.61 -16.37 8.54
CA ALA A 419 -28.65 -15.90 9.45
C ALA A 419 -29.56 -14.92 8.70
N PRO A 420 -30.90 -15.05 8.84
CA PRO A 420 -31.86 -14.17 8.16
C PRO A 420 -31.54 -12.69 8.38
N GLY A 421 -31.66 -11.88 7.36
CA GLY A 421 -31.44 -10.42 7.39
C GLY A 421 -29.97 -9.97 7.44
N VAL A 422 -29.03 -10.88 7.69
CA VAL A 422 -27.61 -10.50 7.83
C VAL A 422 -26.97 -10.21 6.48
N ASP A 423 -27.18 -11.05 5.48
CA ASP A 423 -26.59 -10.86 4.15
C ASP A 423 -27.23 -9.69 3.41
N GLU A 424 -28.53 -9.45 3.60
CA GLU A 424 -29.28 -8.32 3.03
C GLU A 424 -28.78 -6.98 3.56
N LEU A 425 -28.22 -6.96 4.78
CA LEU A 425 -27.64 -5.79 5.42
C LEU A 425 -26.12 -5.68 5.25
N ALA A 426 -25.51 -6.52 4.40
CA ALA A 426 -24.08 -6.43 4.10
C ALA A 426 -23.70 -5.07 3.50
N GLY A 427 -22.65 -4.42 4.03
CA GLY A 427 -22.26 -3.05 3.70
C GLY A 427 -23.14 -1.96 4.33
N ARG A 428 -24.20 -2.34 5.02
CA ARG A 428 -25.18 -1.45 5.66
C ARG A 428 -25.29 -1.73 7.17
N GLY A 429 -24.15 -1.75 7.85
CA GLY A 429 -24.01 -2.08 9.27
C GLY A 429 -23.52 -3.50 9.52
N VAL A 430 -23.57 -4.40 8.55
CA VAL A 430 -23.00 -5.74 8.61
C VAL A 430 -21.76 -5.81 7.72
N TYR A 431 -20.62 -6.21 8.28
CA TYR A 431 -19.33 -6.23 7.59
C TYR A 431 -18.60 -7.55 7.80
N TYR A 432 -18.05 -8.09 6.71
CA TYR A 432 -17.18 -9.27 6.73
C TYR A 432 -15.72 -8.83 6.76
N GLY A 433 -15.07 -8.93 7.93
CA GLY A 433 -13.80 -8.31 8.20
C GLY A 433 -13.95 -6.90 8.77
N ALA A 434 -12.84 -6.21 8.98
CA ALA A 434 -12.83 -4.82 9.46
C ALA A 434 -11.60 -4.10 8.93
N SER A 435 -11.78 -2.87 8.48
CA SER A 435 -10.70 -1.94 8.13
C SER A 435 -10.44 -0.94 9.26
N ALA A 436 -9.29 -0.28 9.25
CA ALA A 436 -9.01 0.81 10.19
C ALA A 436 -9.98 2.00 10.03
N GLY A 437 -10.56 2.18 8.84
CA GLY A 437 -11.57 3.19 8.58
C GLY A 437 -12.91 2.88 9.27
N ASP A 438 -13.28 1.60 9.35
CA ASP A 438 -14.55 1.17 9.96
C ASP A 438 -14.55 1.42 11.48
N ALA A 439 -13.42 1.20 12.16
CA ALA A 439 -13.30 1.46 13.59
C ALA A 439 -13.60 2.93 13.95
N ARG A 440 -13.14 3.88 13.14
CA ARG A 440 -13.43 5.30 13.35
C ARG A 440 -14.89 5.66 13.12
N GLN A 441 -15.58 4.96 12.22
CA GLN A 441 -17.01 5.19 11.95
C GLN A 441 -17.89 4.73 13.11
N CYS A 442 -17.42 3.76 13.92
CA CYS A 442 -18.11 3.25 15.11
C CYS A 442 -17.88 4.10 16.38
N ALA A 443 -17.26 5.28 16.26
CA ALA A 443 -16.90 6.09 17.42
C ALA A 443 -18.12 6.43 18.29
N GLY A 444 -18.06 6.01 19.57
CA GLY A 444 -19.13 6.23 20.55
C GLY A 444 -20.30 5.23 20.48
N ASP A 445 -20.36 4.36 19.47
CA ASP A 445 -21.42 3.37 19.30
C ASP A 445 -21.12 2.04 20.00
N VAL A 446 -22.14 1.17 20.08
CA VAL A 446 -22.02 -0.23 20.53
C VAL A 446 -21.76 -1.10 19.31
N VAL A 447 -20.74 -1.96 19.40
CA VAL A 447 -20.27 -2.82 18.31
C VAL A 447 -20.35 -4.30 18.71
N TYR A 448 -20.83 -5.15 17.80
CA TYR A 448 -20.78 -6.60 17.95
C TYR A 448 -19.76 -7.20 16.97
N VAL A 449 -18.92 -8.10 17.49
CA VAL A 449 -17.91 -8.84 16.72
C VAL A 449 -18.20 -10.34 16.86
N VAL A 450 -18.35 -11.05 15.75
CA VAL A 450 -18.59 -12.51 15.77
C VAL A 450 -17.33 -13.26 15.39
N GLY A 451 -16.87 -14.14 16.26
CA GLY A 451 -15.71 -15.00 16.00
C GLY A 451 -14.92 -15.34 17.25
N ALA A 452 -14.08 -16.36 17.18
CA ALA A 452 -13.29 -16.86 18.30
C ALA A 452 -11.79 -16.92 18.04
N ALA A 453 -11.32 -16.56 16.83
CA ALA A 453 -9.92 -16.64 16.43
C ALA A 453 -9.20 -15.28 16.51
N ASN A 454 -7.90 -15.27 16.23
CA ASN A 454 -7.06 -14.08 16.34
C ASN A 454 -7.62 -12.85 15.61
N SER A 455 -8.18 -13.03 14.41
CA SER A 455 -8.74 -11.91 13.63
C SER A 455 -9.90 -11.23 14.35
N ALA A 456 -10.79 -12.01 14.99
CA ALA A 456 -11.88 -11.46 15.79
C ALA A 456 -11.37 -10.71 17.02
N GLY A 457 -10.38 -11.28 17.72
CA GLY A 457 -9.76 -10.63 18.89
C GLY A 457 -9.04 -9.32 18.54
N GLN A 458 -8.30 -9.29 17.44
CA GLN A 458 -7.64 -8.08 16.95
C GLN A 458 -8.66 -7.02 16.55
N ALA A 459 -9.72 -7.39 15.84
CA ALA A 459 -10.79 -6.49 15.48
C ALA A 459 -11.51 -5.91 16.70
N ALA A 460 -11.87 -6.74 17.67
CA ALA A 460 -12.50 -6.28 18.90
C ALA A 460 -11.66 -5.26 19.66
N LEU A 461 -10.35 -5.50 19.79
CA LEU A 461 -9.42 -4.56 20.44
C LEU A 461 -9.26 -3.25 19.64
N ASN A 462 -9.19 -3.32 18.30
CA ASN A 462 -9.11 -2.13 17.45
C ASN A 462 -10.40 -1.29 17.51
N MET A 463 -11.57 -1.95 17.51
CA MET A 463 -12.86 -1.27 17.65
C MET A 463 -13.00 -0.61 19.03
N ALA A 464 -12.49 -1.26 20.09
CA ALA A 464 -12.56 -0.76 21.45
C ALA A 464 -11.80 0.56 21.67
N GLU A 465 -10.88 0.93 20.78
CA GLU A 465 -10.20 2.24 20.82
C GLU A 465 -11.15 3.40 20.50
N PHE A 466 -12.27 3.14 19.83
CA PHE A 466 -13.20 4.16 19.35
C PHE A 466 -14.63 3.98 19.85
N ALA A 467 -15.10 2.72 19.88
CA ALA A 467 -16.45 2.36 20.28
C ALA A 467 -16.68 2.56 21.79
N SER A 468 -17.91 2.87 22.18
CA SER A 468 -18.28 2.94 23.60
C SER A 468 -18.25 1.56 24.27
N ARG A 469 -18.60 0.52 23.53
CA ARG A 469 -18.58 -0.89 23.97
C ARG A 469 -18.42 -1.82 22.79
N VAL A 470 -17.65 -2.89 22.96
CA VAL A 470 -17.50 -3.97 21.99
C VAL A 470 -17.92 -5.29 22.64
N THR A 471 -18.81 -6.03 22.01
CA THR A 471 -19.21 -7.36 22.46
C THR A 471 -18.70 -8.42 21.49
N LEU A 472 -17.78 -9.27 21.94
CA LEU A 472 -17.27 -10.41 21.19
C LEU A 472 -18.17 -11.62 21.38
N LEU A 473 -18.87 -12.05 20.33
CA LEU A 473 -19.77 -13.19 20.32
C LEU A 473 -19.04 -14.44 19.87
N VAL A 474 -19.01 -15.45 20.72
CA VAL A 474 -18.28 -16.70 20.52
C VAL A 474 -19.27 -17.87 20.57
N ARG A 475 -19.39 -18.60 19.45
CA ARG A 475 -20.28 -19.77 19.38
C ARG A 475 -19.84 -20.93 20.25
N GLY A 476 -18.55 -21.01 20.58
CA GLY A 476 -17.96 -22.02 21.46
C GLY A 476 -17.97 -21.61 22.93
N ASP A 477 -17.48 -22.53 23.77
CA ASP A 477 -17.39 -22.40 25.23
C ASP A 477 -16.06 -21.77 25.69
N SER A 478 -15.12 -21.43 24.77
CA SER A 478 -13.80 -20.93 25.12
C SER A 478 -13.16 -20.19 23.95
N LEU A 479 -12.34 -19.16 24.24
CA LEU A 479 -11.44 -18.50 23.29
C LEU A 479 -10.13 -19.28 23.08
N GLU A 480 -9.68 -20.03 24.08
CA GLU A 480 -8.35 -20.66 24.12
C GLU A 480 -8.12 -21.67 23.00
N ARG A 481 -9.19 -22.22 22.41
CA ARG A 481 -9.10 -23.20 21.30
C ARG A 481 -8.58 -22.62 20.01
N SER A 482 -8.74 -21.31 19.79
CA SER A 482 -8.46 -20.69 18.48
C SER A 482 -7.80 -19.31 18.54
N MET A 483 -7.72 -18.70 19.71
CA MET A 483 -7.12 -17.40 19.93
C MET A 483 -5.78 -17.51 20.68
N SER A 484 -4.79 -16.75 20.25
CA SER A 484 -3.49 -16.67 20.90
C SER A 484 -3.62 -16.07 22.31
N ARG A 485 -2.88 -16.62 23.29
CA ARG A 485 -2.95 -16.21 24.68
C ARG A 485 -2.76 -14.71 24.90
N TYR A 486 -1.80 -14.09 24.21
CA TYR A 486 -1.56 -12.66 24.33
C TYR A 486 -2.76 -11.77 23.96
N LEU A 487 -3.62 -12.22 23.00
CA LEU A 487 -4.85 -11.51 22.65
C LEU A 487 -5.91 -11.68 23.71
N ILE A 488 -6.06 -12.89 24.25
CA ILE A 488 -6.98 -13.17 25.36
C ILE A 488 -6.64 -12.28 26.54
N ASP A 489 -5.36 -12.22 26.94
CA ASP A 489 -4.89 -11.39 28.06
C ASP A 489 -5.15 -9.88 27.83
N ARG A 490 -5.12 -9.41 26.58
CA ARG A 490 -5.45 -8.02 26.22
C ARG A 490 -6.95 -7.76 26.26
N ILE A 491 -7.75 -8.70 25.76
CA ILE A 491 -9.23 -8.60 25.81
C ILE A 491 -9.70 -8.58 27.26
N GLU A 492 -9.19 -9.47 28.11
CA GLU A 492 -9.52 -9.52 29.54
C GLU A 492 -9.17 -8.23 30.31
N LYS A 493 -8.22 -7.44 29.82
CA LYS A 493 -7.80 -6.16 30.42
C LYS A 493 -8.53 -4.94 29.86
N ALA A 494 -9.29 -5.11 28.80
CA ALA A 494 -9.98 -3.99 28.15
C ALA A 494 -11.34 -3.76 28.83
N ASP A 495 -11.53 -2.61 29.48
CA ASP A 495 -12.72 -2.30 30.29
C ASP A 495 -14.01 -2.20 29.47
N ASN A 496 -13.92 -1.98 28.16
CA ASN A 496 -15.07 -1.82 27.26
C ASN A 496 -15.23 -2.99 26.27
N VAL A 497 -14.58 -4.13 26.52
CA VAL A 497 -14.75 -5.35 25.72
C VAL A 497 -15.38 -6.45 26.55
N ASP A 498 -16.58 -6.90 26.15
CA ASP A 498 -17.25 -8.04 26.75
C ASP A 498 -17.11 -9.29 25.87
N VAL A 499 -16.96 -10.45 26.48
CA VAL A 499 -16.97 -11.74 25.78
C VAL A 499 -18.22 -12.54 26.17
N ARG A 500 -19.01 -12.92 25.17
CA ARG A 500 -20.18 -13.79 25.36
C ARG A 500 -19.94 -15.12 24.70
N LEU A 501 -19.76 -16.15 25.50
CA LEU A 501 -19.54 -17.53 25.07
C LEU A 501 -20.88 -18.22 24.82
N ASN A 502 -20.88 -19.24 23.96
CA ASN A 502 -22.05 -20.03 23.59
C ASN A 502 -23.19 -19.21 22.94
N VAL A 503 -22.87 -18.08 22.31
CA VAL A 503 -23.86 -17.21 21.68
C VAL A 503 -23.61 -17.15 20.18
N GLU A 504 -24.69 -17.17 19.40
CA GLU A 504 -24.67 -16.99 17.96
C GLU A 504 -25.71 -15.94 17.52
N ILE A 505 -25.52 -15.38 16.32
CA ILE A 505 -26.49 -14.50 15.68
C ILE A 505 -27.59 -15.38 15.08
N ALA A 506 -28.83 -15.17 15.51
CA ALA A 506 -30.00 -15.85 14.95
C ALA A 506 -30.67 -15.04 13.83
N GLU A 507 -30.59 -13.71 13.87
CA GLU A 507 -31.22 -12.82 12.90
C GLU A 507 -30.57 -11.42 12.97
N GLY A 508 -30.44 -10.72 11.84
CA GLY A 508 -30.17 -9.30 11.74
C GLY A 508 -31.43 -8.55 11.30
N ARG A 509 -31.72 -7.41 11.91
CA ARG A 509 -32.92 -6.62 11.62
C ARG A 509 -32.60 -5.17 11.32
N GLY A 510 -33.33 -4.59 10.39
CA GLY A 510 -33.26 -3.21 9.96
C GLY A 510 -33.79 -3.07 8.54
N ASP A 511 -34.19 -1.88 8.17
CA ASP A 511 -34.68 -1.58 6.83
C ASP A 511 -33.53 -1.07 5.95
N ASP A 512 -33.06 0.15 6.19
CA ASP A 512 -31.99 0.77 5.43
C ASP A 512 -30.59 0.34 5.90
N HIS A 513 -30.45 -0.01 7.16
CA HIS A 513 -29.21 -0.46 7.81
C HIS A 513 -29.53 -1.37 9.01
N LEU A 514 -28.50 -1.98 9.57
CA LEU A 514 -28.64 -2.78 10.78
C LEU A 514 -29.11 -1.92 11.95
N GLU A 515 -30.21 -2.31 12.60
CA GLU A 515 -30.79 -1.62 13.75
C GLU A 515 -30.75 -2.48 15.00
N SER A 516 -30.96 -3.80 14.84
CA SER A 516 -30.89 -4.75 15.95
C SER A 516 -30.41 -6.12 15.52
N LEU A 517 -29.95 -6.90 16.49
CA LEU A 517 -29.53 -8.30 16.36
C LEU A 517 -30.35 -9.17 17.29
N VAL A 518 -30.75 -10.34 16.82
CA VAL A 518 -31.30 -11.38 17.66
C VAL A 518 -30.17 -12.37 17.99
N LEU A 519 -29.79 -12.41 19.25
CA LEU A 519 -28.77 -13.32 19.79
C LEU A 519 -29.46 -14.59 20.33
N ALA A 520 -28.89 -15.75 20.04
CA ALA A 520 -29.36 -17.03 20.57
C ALA A 520 -28.29 -17.65 21.49
N ASP A 521 -28.67 -17.93 22.75
CA ASP A 521 -27.85 -18.72 23.64
C ASP A 521 -28.00 -20.20 23.28
N ARG A 522 -26.90 -20.87 22.99
CA ARG A 522 -26.88 -22.28 22.54
C ARG A 522 -27.03 -23.31 23.67
N VAL A 523 -26.81 -22.89 24.91
CA VAL A 523 -26.91 -23.73 26.10
C VAL A 523 -28.32 -23.64 26.69
N GLU A 524 -28.81 -22.41 26.85
CA GLU A 524 -30.12 -22.16 27.46
C GLU A 524 -31.26 -22.21 26.44
N GLY A 525 -30.95 -22.07 25.15
CA GLY A 525 -31.95 -22.01 24.07
C GLY A 525 -32.76 -20.71 24.05
N THR A 526 -32.36 -19.73 24.86
CA THR A 526 -33.03 -18.42 24.93
C THR A 526 -32.61 -17.51 23.78
N LYS A 527 -33.50 -16.58 23.42
CA LYS A 527 -33.18 -15.51 22.44
C LYS A 527 -33.39 -14.17 23.09
N GLU A 528 -32.50 -13.24 22.79
CA GLU A 528 -32.64 -11.82 23.18
C GLU A 528 -32.42 -10.93 21.97
N GLU A 529 -33.09 -9.79 21.93
CA GLU A 529 -32.88 -8.74 20.94
C GLU A 529 -32.05 -7.63 21.54
N VAL A 530 -31.00 -7.21 20.81
CA VAL A 530 -30.07 -6.15 21.20
C VAL A 530 -29.96 -5.11 20.10
N ASN A 531 -29.95 -3.84 20.47
CA ASN A 531 -29.79 -2.75 19.51
C ASN A 531 -28.31 -2.59 19.12
N SER A 532 -28.03 -2.56 17.84
CA SER A 532 -26.71 -2.24 17.29
C SER A 532 -26.81 -1.87 15.82
N ASN A 533 -26.03 -0.89 15.42
CA ASN A 533 -25.85 -0.51 14.02
C ASN A 533 -24.59 -1.16 13.39
N TRP A 534 -23.84 -1.96 14.17
CA TRP A 534 -22.55 -2.46 13.75
C TRP A 534 -22.34 -3.94 14.11
N LEU A 535 -22.19 -4.76 13.10
CA LEU A 535 -21.85 -6.18 13.21
C LEU A 535 -20.63 -6.49 12.33
N PHE A 536 -19.54 -6.97 12.93
CA PHE A 536 -18.35 -7.41 12.23
C PHE A 536 -18.17 -8.93 12.36
N ILE A 537 -18.01 -9.63 11.22
CA ILE A 537 -18.07 -11.09 11.14
C ILE A 537 -16.72 -11.69 10.80
N PHE A 538 -16.22 -12.59 11.66
CA PHE A 538 -14.92 -13.28 11.55
C PHE A 538 -15.08 -14.80 11.80
N ILE A 539 -16.00 -15.46 11.10
CA ILE A 539 -16.37 -16.87 11.31
C ILE A 539 -15.56 -17.87 10.48
N GLY A 540 -14.37 -17.46 10.04
CA GLY A 540 -13.51 -18.24 9.19
C GLY A 540 -13.62 -17.84 7.73
N ALA A 541 -12.93 -18.60 6.86
CA ALA A 541 -12.79 -18.25 5.47
C ALA A 541 -12.82 -19.49 4.57
N SER A 542 -13.24 -19.30 3.33
CA SER A 542 -13.18 -20.30 2.26
C SER A 542 -12.16 -19.86 1.19
N PRO A 543 -11.45 -20.79 0.55
CA PRO A 543 -10.49 -20.44 -0.49
C PRO A 543 -11.19 -19.81 -1.69
N PHE A 544 -10.55 -18.77 -2.26
CA PHE A 544 -11.09 -18.10 -3.44
C PHE A 544 -10.63 -18.83 -4.71
N THR A 545 -11.33 -19.91 -5.05
CA THR A 545 -10.98 -20.87 -6.12
C THR A 545 -12.10 -21.19 -7.09
N ASP A 546 -13.28 -20.59 -6.95
CA ASP A 546 -14.47 -20.88 -7.78
C ASP A 546 -14.26 -20.58 -9.28
N TRP A 547 -13.33 -19.66 -9.59
CA TRP A 547 -12.95 -19.31 -10.95
C TRP A 547 -12.06 -20.37 -11.64
N LEU A 548 -11.49 -21.32 -10.88
CA LEU A 548 -10.68 -22.40 -11.40
C LEU A 548 -11.56 -23.52 -11.95
N GLY A 549 -11.20 -24.00 -13.14
CA GLY A 549 -11.84 -25.18 -13.74
C GLY A 549 -11.55 -26.48 -12.98
N PRO A 550 -12.13 -27.59 -13.43
CA PRO A 550 -11.95 -28.92 -12.83
C PRO A 550 -10.53 -29.48 -12.98
N ASP A 551 -9.72 -28.92 -13.89
CA ASP A 551 -8.34 -29.36 -14.13
C ASP A 551 -7.41 -29.06 -12.94
N VAL A 552 -7.79 -28.12 -12.07
CA VAL A 552 -7.09 -27.83 -10.81
C VAL A 552 -7.82 -28.55 -9.67
N ALA A 553 -7.22 -29.62 -9.18
CA ALA A 553 -7.77 -30.44 -8.11
C ALA A 553 -7.86 -29.70 -6.78
N ARG A 554 -8.99 -29.87 -6.10
CA ARG A 554 -9.35 -29.23 -4.82
C ARG A 554 -9.95 -30.25 -3.88
N ASP A 555 -9.85 -29.98 -2.58
CA ASP A 555 -10.57 -30.75 -1.57
C ASP A 555 -12.07 -30.39 -1.55
N ASP A 556 -12.84 -31.07 -0.68
CA ASP A 556 -14.29 -30.83 -0.50
C ASP A 556 -14.62 -29.42 0.02
N HIS A 557 -13.61 -28.68 0.51
CA HIS A 557 -13.75 -27.29 0.99
C HIS A 557 -13.23 -26.26 -0.03
N GLY A 558 -12.75 -26.70 -1.20
CA GLY A 558 -12.26 -25.86 -2.28
C GLY A 558 -10.77 -25.50 -2.19
N PHE A 559 -10.00 -25.98 -1.20
CA PHE A 559 -8.57 -25.75 -1.11
C PHE A 559 -7.79 -26.52 -2.17
N ILE A 560 -6.80 -25.85 -2.80
CA ILE A 560 -6.01 -26.43 -3.89
C ILE A 560 -5.06 -27.50 -3.37
N LEU A 561 -5.09 -28.68 -3.96
CA LEU A 561 -4.11 -29.74 -3.72
C LEU A 561 -2.82 -29.45 -4.46
N THR A 562 -1.68 -29.70 -3.80
CA THR A 562 -0.36 -29.45 -4.37
C THR A 562 0.63 -30.59 -4.07
N GLY A 563 1.62 -30.75 -4.94
CA GLY A 563 2.73 -31.65 -4.70
C GLY A 563 2.30 -33.10 -4.45
N GLN A 564 2.60 -33.62 -3.25
CA GLN A 564 2.28 -35.01 -2.91
C GLN A 564 0.79 -35.27 -2.73
N ASP A 565 -0.02 -34.27 -2.38
CA ASP A 565 -1.47 -34.44 -2.20
C ASP A 565 -2.11 -34.89 -3.52
N ILE A 566 -1.59 -34.41 -4.66
CA ILE A 566 -2.06 -34.83 -6.00
C ILE A 566 -1.86 -36.33 -6.23
N LEU A 567 -0.76 -36.89 -5.69
CA LEU A 567 -0.45 -38.32 -5.85
C LEU A 567 -1.35 -39.24 -5.03
N THR A 568 -2.11 -38.69 -4.08
CA THR A 568 -3.15 -39.42 -3.34
C THR A 568 -4.43 -39.57 -4.15
N LEU A 569 -4.61 -38.73 -5.17
CA LEU A 569 -5.68 -38.87 -6.16
C LEU A 569 -5.39 -40.00 -7.15
N ASP A 570 -6.34 -40.30 -8.04
CA ASP A 570 -6.09 -41.22 -9.12
C ASP A 570 -4.91 -40.73 -9.97
N ARG A 571 -3.91 -41.62 -10.19
CA ARG A 571 -2.72 -41.32 -10.99
C ARG A 571 -2.99 -40.80 -12.41
N SER A 572 -4.20 -41.02 -12.92
CA SER A 572 -4.66 -40.45 -14.19
C SER A 572 -4.78 -38.92 -14.18
N GLN A 573 -4.84 -38.30 -13.02
CA GLN A 573 -4.98 -36.84 -12.89
C GLN A 573 -3.63 -36.08 -12.99
N TRP A 574 -2.49 -36.79 -12.97
CA TRP A 574 -1.17 -36.16 -13.20
C TRP A 574 -0.61 -36.57 -14.58
N PRO A 575 -0.51 -35.64 -15.55
CA PRO A 575 -0.22 -36.00 -16.96
C PRO A 575 1.27 -36.22 -17.26
N LEU A 576 2.20 -35.89 -16.35
CA LEU A 576 3.63 -35.97 -16.62
C LEU A 576 4.28 -37.20 -15.96
N SER A 577 5.40 -37.68 -16.55
CA SER A 577 6.18 -38.82 -16.01
C SER A 577 6.92 -38.49 -14.73
N ARG A 578 7.26 -37.21 -14.50
CA ARG A 578 7.85 -36.75 -13.22
C ARG A 578 6.76 -36.56 -12.16
N SER A 579 7.15 -36.58 -10.90
CA SER A 579 6.25 -36.17 -9.81
C SER A 579 5.99 -34.65 -9.88
N PRO A 580 4.83 -34.19 -9.42
CA PRO A 580 4.56 -32.74 -9.26
C PRO A 580 5.57 -32.12 -8.30
N PHE A 581 5.95 -30.86 -8.54
CA PHE A 581 6.76 -30.09 -7.59
C PHE A 581 5.94 -29.74 -6.34
N LEU A 582 6.62 -29.39 -5.24
CA LEU A 582 6.00 -29.22 -3.92
C LEU A 582 4.74 -28.32 -3.91
N LEU A 583 4.76 -27.20 -4.63
CA LEU A 583 3.64 -26.26 -4.73
C LEU A 583 2.93 -26.32 -6.09
N GLU A 584 3.28 -27.26 -6.96
CA GLU A 584 2.63 -27.43 -8.26
C GLU A 584 1.26 -28.10 -8.08
N THR A 585 0.24 -27.57 -8.76
CA THR A 585 -1.12 -28.11 -8.77
C THR A 585 -1.24 -29.32 -9.72
N SER A 586 -2.42 -29.92 -9.82
CA SER A 586 -2.69 -30.98 -10.80
C SER A 586 -2.54 -30.52 -12.26
N LEU A 587 -2.48 -29.21 -12.51
CA LEU A 587 -2.23 -28.64 -13.84
C LEU A 587 -0.75 -28.21 -13.94
N PRO A 588 0.10 -28.91 -14.75
CA PRO A 588 1.52 -28.58 -14.85
C PRO A 588 1.77 -27.11 -15.20
N GLY A 589 2.78 -26.48 -14.53
CA GLY A 589 3.11 -25.07 -14.70
C GLY A 589 2.15 -24.10 -14.00
N VAL A 590 1.18 -24.62 -13.27
CA VAL A 590 0.33 -23.85 -12.35
C VAL A 590 0.67 -24.24 -10.92
N PHE A 591 1.03 -23.25 -10.12
CA PHE A 591 1.42 -23.41 -8.72
C PHE A 591 0.39 -22.74 -7.81
N ALA A 592 0.32 -23.16 -6.56
CA ALA A 592 -0.50 -22.49 -5.55
C ALA A 592 0.35 -22.16 -4.31
N ALA A 593 0.14 -20.97 -3.72
CA ALA A 593 0.88 -20.51 -2.56
C ALA A 593 -0.01 -19.71 -1.59
N GLY A 594 0.25 -19.86 -0.30
CA GLY A 594 -0.49 -19.19 0.77
C GLY A 594 -1.81 -19.88 1.11
N ASP A 595 -2.72 -19.11 1.66
CA ASP A 595 -3.93 -19.61 2.34
C ASP A 595 -4.93 -20.34 1.43
N VAL A 596 -4.80 -20.20 0.11
CA VAL A 596 -5.60 -20.90 -0.91
C VAL A 596 -5.29 -22.39 -0.97
N ARG A 597 -4.12 -22.81 -0.46
CA ARG A 597 -3.61 -24.18 -0.54
C ARG A 597 -4.14 -25.04 0.62
N LEU A 598 -4.38 -26.31 0.35
CA LEU A 598 -4.68 -27.32 1.37
C LEU A 598 -3.56 -27.35 2.43
N GLU A 599 -3.93 -27.46 3.71
CA GLU A 599 -3.03 -27.50 4.87
C GLU A 599 -2.08 -26.31 5.03
N SER A 600 -2.37 -25.16 4.40
CA SER A 600 -1.63 -23.93 4.66
C SER A 600 -1.71 -23.52 6.13
N MET A 601 -0.59 -23.07 6.70
CA MET A 601 -0.53 -22.62 8.10
C MET A 601 -1.32 -21.35 8.39
N LYS A 602 -1.81 -20.65 7.37
CA LYS A 602 -2.58 -19.39 7.48
C LYS A 602 -1.86 -18.35 8.36
N ARG A 603 -0.58 -18.10 8.04
CA ARG A 603 0.28 -17.09 8.66
C ARG A 603 1.00 -16.29 7.58
N VAL A 604 1.20 -15.00 7.83
CA VAL A 604 1.88 -14.09 6.88
C VAL A 604 3.26 -14.62 6.50
N ALA A 605 4.08 -15.03 7.49
CA ALA A 605 5.42 -15.55 7.24
C ALA A 605 5.42 -16.83 6.40
N SER A 606 4.46 -17.74 6.64
CA SER A 606 4.31 -18.96 5.83
C SER A 606 3.92 -18.63 4.39
N ALA A 607 2.96 -17.74 4.20
CA ALA A 607 2.52 -17.32 2.88
C ALA A 607 3.67 -16.66 2.08
N VAL A 608 4.47 -15.79 2.72
CA VAL A 608 5.67 -15.20 2.12
C VAL A 608 6.69 -16.28 1.72
N GLY A 609 6.95 -17.25 2.60
CA GLY A 609 7.86 -18.35 2.32
C GLY A 609 7.39 -19.23 1.14
N GLU A 610 6.10 -19.55 1.08
CA GLU A 610 5.52 -20.31 -0.04
C GLU A 610 5.57 -19.51 -1.34
N GLY A 611 5.29 -18.20 -1.31
CA GLY A 611 5.41 -17.32 -2.47
C GLY A 611 6.84 -17.32 -3.04
N ALA A 612 7.85 -17.16 -2.19
CA ALA A 612 9.26 -17.22 -2.59
C ALA A 612 9.63 -18.61 -3.15
N MET A 613 9.21 -19.69 -2.48
CA MET A 613 9.46 -21.06 -2.91
C MET A 613 8.81 -21.36 -4.27
N SER A 614 7.62 -20.81 -4.53
CA SER A 614 6.93 -21.04 -5.82
C SER A 614 7.77 -20.56 -7.00
N VAL A 615 8.50 -19.45 -6.88
CA VAL A 615 9.36 -18.91 -7.94
C VAL A 615 10.52 -19.85 -8.24
N TYR A 616 11.18 -20.39 -7.20
CA TYR A 616 12.21 -21.41 -7.40
C TYR A 616 11.66 -22.61 -8.20
N LEU A 617 10.44 -23.06 -7.92
CA LEU A 617 9.81 -24.16 -8.63
C LEU A 617 9.36 -23.77 -10.04
N VAL A 618 8.96 -22.53 -10.25
CA VAL A 618 8.69 -21.95 -11.59
C VAL A 618 9.93 -22.01 -12.46
N HIS A 619 11.09 -21.58 -11.96
CA HIS A 619 12.36 -21.69 -12.71
C HIS A 619 12.64 -23.13 -13.11
N ARG A 620 12.47 -24.07 -12.18
CA ARG A 620 12.65 -25.50 -12.49
C ARG A 620 11.66 -25.99 -13.56
N TYR A 621 10.41 -25.54 -13.51
CA TYR A 621 9.43 -25.90 -14.54
C TYR A 621 9.83 -25.33 -15.91
N LEU A 622 10.20 -24.06 -15.97
CA LEU A 622 10.60 -23.38 -17.22
C LEU A 622 11.82 -24.02 -17.90
N THR A 623 12.64 -24.75 -17.17
CA THR A 623 13.75 -25.55 -17.78
C THR A 623 13.28 -26.86 -18.39
N THR A 624 12.02 -27.26 -18.18
CA THR A 624 11.46 -28.54 -18.69
C THR A 624 10.53 -28.38 -19.89
N VAL A 625 10.22 -27.13 -20.27
CA VAL A 625 9.29 -26.81 -21.36
C VAL A 625 9.92 -26.03 -22.49
#